data_6559aa1bc5b49435a2d11fe669076695
#
_entry.id   6559aa1bc5b49435a2d11fe669076695
#
_cell.length_a   1.000
_cell.length_b   1.000
_cell.length_c   1.000
_cell.angle_alpha   90.00
_cell.angle_beta   90.00
_cell.angle_gamma   90.00
#
_symmetry.space_group_name_H-M   'P 1'
#
loop_
_entity.id
_entity.type
_entity.pdbx_description
1 polymer ?
#
loop_
_entity_poly.entity_id
_entity_poly.type
_entity_poly.pdbx_seq_one_letter_code
_entity_poly.pdbx_strand_id
1 'polypeptide(L)'
;EEVGDIVEQVGNKYNIAVCTVGGYTAEIFMVSLMAQILGIKSYFMFREFEDVTEIPPLPIKIDYNYYLENKEFFNTISNNQRLEKEKIDKYLNENLELAYFIEEIKDNDKVYVELSAMGDFYLKTVRNCKYLPRRTTNVPVSEKEIPSSTIKDRPKELDDMLSLLKGSPYVNKLKVVFHNPNRKLK
;
A
#
# COMPACT_ATOMS: atom_id res chain seq x y z
N GLU A 1 9.05 -7.48 11.88
CA GLU A 1 9.70 -7.69 10.58
C GLU A 1 9.46 -9.12 10.08
N GLU A 2 9.81 -10.13 10.86
CA GLU A 2 9.72 -11.56 10.48
C GLU A 2 8.31 -12.06 10.17
N VAL A 3 7.27 -11.62 10.89
CA VAL A 3 5.89 -12.12 10.70
C VAL A 3 5.35 -11.78 9.31
N GLY A 4 5.58 -10.56 8.82
CA GLY A 4 5.15 -10.14 7.49
C GLY A 4 5.82 -10.96 6.39
N ASP A 5 7.12 -11.21 6.53
CA ASP A 5 7.93 -11.97 5.58
C ASP A 5 7.49 -13.45 5.55
N ILE A 6 7.18 -14.04 6.71
CA ILE A 6 6.64 -15.40 6.81
C ILE A 6 5.28 -15.50 6.10
N VAL A 7 4.39 -14.54 6.34
CA VAL A 7 3.06 -14.52 5.69
C VAL A 7 3.19 -14.42 4.17
N GLU A 8 4.13 -13.64 3.67
CA GLU A 8 4.38 -13.53 2.24
C GLU A 8 4.90 -14.84 1.63
N GLN A 9 5.83 -15.50 2.29
CA GLN A 9 6.45 -16.73 1.80
C GLN A 9 5.49 -17.93 1.78
N VAL A 10 4.65 -18.05 2.80
CA VAL A 10 3.84 -19.26 2.99
C VAL A 10 2.33 -19.07 2.81
N GLY A 11 1.83 -17.82 2.77
CA GLY A 11 0.41 -17.49 2.76
C GLY A 11 -0.39 -18.04 1.57
N ASN A 12 0.28 -18.41 0.47
CA ASN A 12 -0.37 -19.03 -0.67
C ASN A 12 -0.48 -20.56 -0.57
N LYS A 13 0.23 -21.18 0.39
CA LYS A 13 0.32 -22.64 0.53
C LYS A 13 -0.36 -23.17 1.78
N TYR A 14 -0.48 -22.33 2.81
CA TYR A 14 -0.95 -22.74 4.13
C TYR A 14 -2.00 -21.76 4.67
N ASN A 15 -2.90 -22.29 5.50
CA ASN A 15 -3.73 -21.46 6.35
C ASN A 15 -2.89 -20.97 7.53
N ILE A 16 -2.68 -19.66 7.59
CA ILE A 16 -1.88 -19.03 8.65
C ILE A 16 -2.81 -18.58 9.77
N ALA A 17 -2.38 -18.81 10.99
CA ALA A 17 -2.98 -18.25 12.18
C ALA A 17 -1.87 -17.71 13.10
N VAL A 18 -2.17 -16.65 13.82
CA VAL A 18 -1.25 -16.05 14.80
C VAL A 18 -1.71 -16.43 16.20
N CYS A 19 -0.80 -16.95 17.01
CA CYS A 19 -1.05 -17.24 18.41
C CYS A 19 -0.27 -16.24 19.28
N THR A 20 -1.00 -15.40 20.01
CA THR A 20 -0.43 -14.36 20.88
C THR A 20 -0.53 -14.81 22.35
N VAL A 21 0.32 -15.76 22.71
CA VAL A 21 0.39 -16.31 24.07
C VAL A 21 1.72 -15.93 24.71
N GLY A 22 1.69 -14.98 25.61
CA GLY A 22 2.91 -14.47 26.28
C GLY A 22 3.73 -13.51 25.42
N GLY A 23 4.58 -12.72 26.06
CA GLY A 23 5.38 -11.67 25.46
C GLY A 23 5.10 -10.31 26.07
N TYR A 24 5.79 -9.29 25.59
CA TYR A 24 5.50 -7.91 25.97
C TYR A 24 4.16 -7.46 25.40
N THR A 25 3.36 -6.78 26.20
CA THR A 25 2.02 -6.32 25.80
C THR A 25 2.01 -5.54 24.49
N ALA A 26 3.03 -4.71 24.26
CA ALA A 26 3.17 -3.95 23.03
C ALA A 26 3.38 -4.85 21.80
N GLU A 27 4.20 -5.89 21.91
CA GLU A 27 4.43 -6.87 20.84
C GLU A 27 3.17 -7.65 20.51
N ILE A 28 2.45 -8.11 21.55
CA ILE A 28 1.16 -8.80 21.38
C ILE A 28 0.17 -7.92 20.63
N PHE A 29 0.08 -6.64 21.02
CA PHE A 29 -0.80 -5.68 20.35
C PHE A 29 -0.43 -5.49 18.89
N MET A 30 0.85 -5.26 18.60
CA MET A 30 1.35 -5.06 17.23
C MET A 30 1.12 -6.27 16.35
N VAL A 31 1.43 -7.47 16.83
CA VAL A 31 1.22 -8.72 16.08
C VAL A 31 -0.26 -8.99 15.85
N SER A 32 -1.12 -8.69 16.82
CA SER A 32 -2.57 -8.82 16.68
C SER A 32 -3.12 -7.81 15.65
N LEU A 33 -2.66 -6.57 15.66
CA LEU A 33 -3.02 -5.56 14.69
C LEU A 33 -2.59 -5.98 13.27
N MET A 34 -1.36 -6.49 13.13
CA MET A 34 -0.87 -7.03 11.86
C MET A 34 -1.75 -8.16 11.34
N ALA A 35 -2.13 -9.11 12.21
CA ALA A 35 -3.01 -10.21 11.85
C ALA A 35 -4.36 -9.69 11.33
N GLN A 36 -4.94 -8.69 11.99
CA GLN A 36 -6.19 -8.06 11.55
C GLN A 36 -6.07 -7.43 10.16
N ILE A 37 -5.02 -6.67 9.91
CA ILE A 37 -4.79 -5.98 8.63
C ILE A 37 -4.52 -7.00 7.50
N LEU A 38 -3.80 -8.08 7.78
CA LEU A 38 -3.50 -9.14 6.82
C LEU A 38 -4.67 -10.12 6.62
N GLY A 39 -5.77 -9.98 7.36
CA GLY A 39 -6.92 -10.86 7.29
C GLY A 39 -6.64 -12.26 7.84
N ILE A 40 -5.75 -12.36 8.83
CA ILE A 40 -5.33 -13.59 9.45
C ILE A 40 -6.04 -13.76 10.79
N LYS A 41 -6.51 -14.97 11.08
CA LYS A 41 -7.07 -15.31 12.39
C LYS A 41 -6.00 -15.21 13.47
N SER A 42 -6.34 -14.61 14.61
CA SER A 42 -5.48 -14.63 15.78
C SER A 42 -6.13 -15.36 16.94
N TYR A 43 -5.31 -16.06 17.71
CA TYR A 43 -5.71 -16.79 18.87
C TYR A 43 -5.01 -16.21 20.09
N PHE A 44 -5.78 -16.01 21.14
CA PHE A 44 -5.31 -15.46 22.39
C PHE A 44 -5.66 -16.40 23.56
N MET A 45 -4.73 -16.62 24.45
CA MET A 45 -4.93 -17.40 25.66
C MET A 45 -4.49 -16.58 26.87
N PHE A 46 -5.41 -16.37 27.80
CA PHE A 46 -5.08 -15.83 29.10
C PHE A 46 -4.49 -16.92 29.99
N ARG A 47 -3.42 -16.60 30.71
CA ARG A 47 -2.79 -17.54 31.62
C ARG A 47 -3.73 -18.05 32.74
N GLU A 48 -4.74 -17.25 33.09
CA GLU A 48 -5.71 -17.56 34.15
C GLU A 48 -6.92 -18.34 33.65
N PHE A 49 -7.11 -18.43 32.33
CA PHE A 49 -8.20 -19.19 31.71
C PHE A 49 -7.58 -20.21 30.77
N GLU A 50 -7.96 -21.46 30.95
CA GLU A 50 -7.49 -22.55 30.08
C GLU A 50 -8.09 -22.51 28.67
N ASP A 51 -8.95 -21.51 28.42
CA ASP A 51 -9.67 -21.36 27.15
C ASP A 51 -8.89 -20.51 26.16
N VAL A 52 -8.92 -20.94 24.89
CA VAL A 52 -8.37 -20.21 23.75
C VAL A 52 -9.47 -19.37 23.10
N THR A 53 -9.27 -18.06 23.04
CA THR A 53 -10.19 -17.15 22.35
C THR A 53 -9.73 -16.91 20.92
N GLU A 54 -10.58 -17.22 19.94
CA GLU A 54 -10.36 -16.86 18.54
C GLU A 54 -10.81 -15.42 18.31
N ILE A 55 -9.91 -14.60 17.72
CA ILE A 55 -10.23 -13.26 17.26
C ILE A 55 -10.28 -13.32 15.73
N PRO A 56 -11.47 -13.26 15.12
CA PRO A 56 -11.62 -13.27 13.69
C PRO A 56 -11.06 -11.98 13.06
N PRO A 57 -10.56 -12.02 11.84
CA PRO A 57 -10.10 -10.83 11.17
C PRO A 57 -11.24 -9.84 10.93
N LEU A 58 -11.02 -8.59 11.28
CA LEU A 58 -11.93 -7.49 10.99
C LEU A 58 -11.73 -6.99 9.55
N PRO A 59 -12.74 -6.37 8.92
CA PRO A 59 -12.62 -5.81 7.59
C PRO A 59 -11.86 -4.47 7.59
N ILE A 60 -10.68 -4.47 8.19
CA ILE A 60 -9.78 -3.31 8.25
C ILE A 60 -9.03 -3.21 6.93
N LYS A 61 -9.02 -2.03 6.33
CA LYS A 61 -8.27 -1.75 5.11
C LYS A 61 -7.27 -0.64 5.37
N ILE A 62 -6.04 -0.83 4.89
CA ILE A 62 -5.06 0.25 4.85
C ILE A 62 -5.44 1.19 3.70
N ASP A 63 -5.41 2.49 3.99
CA ASP A 63 -5.63 3.50 2.96
C ASP A 63 -4.41 3.59 2.05
N TYR A 64 -4.61 3.10 0.83
CA TYR A 64 -3.58 3.14 -0.20
C TYR A 64 -3.44 4.54 -0.82
N ASN A 65 -4.48 5.34 -0.84
CA ASN A 65 -4.40 6.70 -1.37
C ASN A 65 -3.43 7.53 -0.55
N TYR A 66 -3.43 7.34 0.78
CA TYR A 66 -2.46 7.99 1.65
C TYR A 66 -1.00 7.70 1.24
N TYR A 67 -0.70 6.45 0.84
CA TYR A 67 0.62 6.11 0.31
C TYR A 67 0.89 6.80 -1.03
N LEU A 68 -0.07 6.85 -1.95
CA LEU A 68 0.10 7.48 -3.25
C LEU A 68 0.35 8.98 -3.13
N GLU A 69 -0.38 9.66 -2.26
CA GLU A 69 -0.25 11.09 -1.99
C GLU A 69 1.10 11.43 -1.37
N ASN A 70 1.64 10.54 -0.54
CA ASN A 70 2.92 10.73 0.16
C ASN A 70 4.05 9.86 -0.40
N LYS A 71 3.95 9.42 -1.65
CA LYS A 71 4.87 8.44 -2.26
C LYS A 71 6.33 8.90 -2.27
N GLU A 72 6.57 10.19 -2.50
CA GLU A 72 7.92 10.74 -2.52
C GLU A 72 8.59 10.65 -1.15
N PHE A 73 7.87 10.97 -0.09
CA PHE A 73 8.34 10.82 1.27
C PHE A 73 8.72 9.36 1.57
N PHE A 74 7.80 8.42 1.33
CA PHE A 74 8.05 7.01 1.60
C PHE A 74 9.21 6.43 0.78
N ASN A 75 9.36 6.84 -0.48
CA ASN A 75 10.50 6.44 -1.30
C ASN A 75 11.81 7.03 -0.78
N THR A 76 11.79 8.30 -0.37
CA THR A 76 12.98 8.98 0.15
C THR A 76 13.50 8.29 1.41
N ILE A 77 12.61 7.96 2.35
CA ILE A 77 13.02 7.35 3.61
C ILE A 77 13.35 5.86 3.47
N SER A 78 12.63 5.11 2.64
CA SER A 78 12.87 3.66 2.47
C SER A 78 14.15 3.33 1.69
N ASN A 79 14.64 4.25 0.86
CA ASN A 79 15.88 4.06 0.11
C ASN A 79 17.14 4.40 0.92
N ASN A 80 16.97 4.97 2.10
CA ASN A 80 18.08 5.40 2.96
C ASN A 80 17.89 4.77 4.35
N GLN A 81 18.91 4.07 4.83
CA GLN A 81 18.89 3.52 6.19
C GLN A 81 18.87 4.60 7.26
N ARG A 82 19.59 5.71 7.01
CA ARG A 82 19.61 6.91 7.84
C ARG A 82 19.60 8.14 6.97
N LEU A 83 18.72 9.07 7.25
CA LEU A 83 18.56 10.31 6.50
C LEU A 83 18.64 11.50 7.47
N GLU A 84 19.34 12.56 7.10
CA GLU A 84 19.32 13.81 7.87
C GLU A 84 17.90 14.38 7.87
N LYS A 85 17.39 14.78 9.04
CA LYS A 85 16.00 15.24 9.22
C LYS A 85 15.63 16.38 8.28
N GLU A 86 16.55 17.31 8.04
CA GLU A 86 16.36 18.46 7.13
C GLU A 86 15.85 18.06 5.74
N LYS A 87 16.21 16.86 5.26
CA LYS A 87 15.80 16.38 3.93
C LYS A 87 14.31 16.00 3.85
N ILE A 88 13.69 15.75 4.98
CA ILE A 88 12.27 15.35 5.05
C ILE A 88 11.38 16.41 5.70
N ASP A 89 11.96 17.46 6.29
CA ASP A 89 11.21 18.52 6.97
C ASP A 89 10.13 19.15 6.08
N LYS A 90 10.39 19.29 4.79
CA LYS A 90 9.38 19.77 3.85
C LYS A 90 8.11 18.93 3.85
N TYR A 91 8.24 17.59 3.88
CA TYR A 91 7.10 16.68 3.89
C TYR A 91 6.37 16.70 5.23
N LEU A 92 7.13 16.77 6.34
CA LEU A 92 6.56 16.85 7.67
C LEU A 92 5.80 18.15 7.92
N ASN A 93 6.24 19.25 7.31
CA ASN A 93 5.53 20.53 7.37
C ASN A 93 4.23 20.52 6.57
N GLU A 94 4.18 19.78 5.46
CA GLU A 94 2.98 19.62 4.64
C GLU A 94 1.98 18.63 5.28
N ASN A 95 2.47 17.57 5.93
CA ASN A 95 1.66 16.54 6.54
C ASN A 95 2.30 16.01 7.83
N LEU A 96 1.79 16.49 8.98
CA LEU A 96 2.31 16.13 10.31
C LEU A 96 2.13 14.64 10.65
N GLU A 97 1.16 13.96 10.03
CA GLU A 97 0.91 12.54 10.29
C GLU A 97 2.07 11.65 9.82
N LEU A 98 2.89 12.12 8.88
CA LEU A 98 4.07 11.40 8.42
C LEU A 98 5.09 11.16 9.53
N ALA A 99 5.06 11.98 10.60
CA ALA A 99 5.92 11.79 11.76
C ALA A 99 5.68 10.45 12.48
N TYR A 100 4.49 9.85 12.37
CA TYR A 100 4.20 8.55 12.98
C TYR A 100 4.93 7.38 12.31
N PHE A 101 5.44 7.57 11.09
CA PHE A 101 6.11 6.54 10.32
C PHE A 101 7.63 6.57 10.45
N ILE A 102 8.17 7.48 11.24
CA ILE A 102 9.61 7.68 11.42
C ILE A 102 10.02 7.64 12.88
N GLU A 103 11.30 7.34 13.11
CA GLU A 103 11.97 7.50 14.39
C GLU A 103 13.15 8.45 14.23
N GLU A 104 13.30 9.37 15.21
CA GLU A 104 14.41 10.31 15.24
C GLU A 104 15.56 9.75 16.06
N ILE A 105 16.76 9.75 15.47
CA ILE A 105 18.00 9.33 16.11
C ILE A 105 18.91 10.55 16.24
N LYS A 106 19.28 10.88 17.46
CA LYS A 106 20.27 11.93 17.72
C LYS A 106 21.66 11.33 17.74
N ASP A 107 22.52 11.84 16.88
CA ASP A 107 23.91 11.45 16.83
C ASP A 107 24.77 12.73 16.82
N ASN A 108 25.42 13.00 17.96
CA ASN A 108 26.13 14.24 18.24
C ASN A 108 25.21 15.49 18.06
N ASP A 109 25.57 16.41 17.17
CA ASP A 109 24.82 17.64 16.90
C ASP A 109 23.80 17.48 15.74
N LYS A 110 23.68 16.26 15.17
CA LYS A 110 22.78 15.99 14.04
C LYS A 110 21.61 15.11 14.43
N VAL A 111 20.47 15.38 13.83
CA VAL A 111 19.27 14.56 13.95
C VAL A 111 19.08 13.79 12.65
N TYR A 112 19.08 12.49 12.77
CA TYR A 112 18.78 11.57 11.70
C TYR A 112 17.39 10.98 11.88
N VAL A 113 16.82 10.52 10.80
CA VAL A 113 15.52 9.84 10.77
C VAL A 113 15.64 8.51 10.03
N GLU A 114 14.91 7.54 10.52
CA GLU A 114 14.72 6.24 9.88
C GLU A 114 13.24 5.84 9.95
N LEU A 115 12.86 4.78 9.22
CA LEU A 115 11.51 4.24 9.33
C LEU A 115 11.29 3.66 10.72
N SER A 116 10.20 4.06 11.37
CA SER A 116 9.74 3.39 12.59
C SER A 116 9.23 1.98 12.28
N ALA A 117 9.07 1.15 13.31
CA ALA A 117 8.45 -0.16 13.16
C ALA A 117 7.06 -0.08 12.52
N MET A 118 6.29 0.96 12.83
CA MET A 118 4.99 1.23 12.20
C MET A 118 5.13 1.63 10.74
N GLY A 119 6.15 2.44 10.39
CA GLY A 119 6.43 2.86 9.02
C GLY A 119 6.82 1.69 8.14
N ASP A 120 7.70 0.81 8.61
CA ASP A 120 8.12 -0.40 7.90
C ASP A 120 6.93 -1.36 7.70
N PHE A 121 6.13 -1.58 8.75
CA PHE A 121 4.92 -2.37 8.66
C PHE A 121 3.93 -1.83 7.63
N TYR A 122 3.65 -0.50 7.69
CA TYR A 122 2.74 0.14 6.74
C TYR A 122 3.22 -0.04 5.30
N LEU A 123 4.48 0.25 5.01
CA LEU A 123 5.05 0.10 3.67
C LEU A 123 5.02 -1.33 3.15
N LYS A 124 5.37 -2.31 3.98
CA LYS A 124 5.29 -3.72 3.62
C LYS A 124 3.85 -4.13 3.31
N THR A 125 2.91 -3.72 4.14
CA THR A 125 1.49 -4.05 3.92
C THR A 125 0.95 -3.40 2.65
N VAL A 126 1.28 -2.13 2.40
CA VAL A 126 0.88 -1.43 1.18
C VAL A 126 1.48 -2.11 -0.06
N ARG A 127 2.76 -2.48 -0.03
CA ARG A 127 3.43 -3.17 -1.16
C ARG A 127 2.84 -4.56 -1.43
N ASN A 128 2.37 -5.25 -0.40
CA ASN A 128 1.80 -6.60 -0.48
C ASN A 128 0.27 -6.61 -0.64
N CYS A 129 -0.36 -5.45 -0.71
CA CYS A 129 -1.79 -5.35 -0.85
C CYS A 129 -2.27 -5.99 -2.15
N LYS A 130 -3.05 -7.09 -2.04
CA LYS A 130 -3.55 -7.87 -3.19
C LYS A 130 -4.48 -7.08 -4.13
N TYR A 131 -5.01 -5.97 -3.65
CA TYR A 131 -5.93 -5.11 -4.41
C TYR A 131 -5.22 -4.10 -5.31
N LEU A 132 -3.89 -4.02 -5.19
CA LEU A 132 -3.12 -3.20 -6.10
C LEU A 132 -2.84 -3.98 -7.38
N PRO A 133 -3.01 -3.37 -8.53
CA PRO A 133 -2.45 -3.94 -9.74
C PRO A 133 -0.93 -4.06 -9.50
N ARG A 134 -0.46 -5.30 -9.37
CA ARG A 134 0.94 -5.65 -9.01
C ARG A 134 1.98 -5.08 -9.98
N ARG A 135 1.54 -4.43 -11.07
CA ARG A 135 2.41 -3.83 -12.07
C ARG A 135 1.86 -2.49 -12.49
N THR A 136 2.51 -1.43 -12.06
CA THR A 136 2.45 -0.17 -12.79
C THR A 136 3.13 -0.37 -14.13
N THR A 137 2.61 0.28 -15.15
CA THR A 137 3.27 0.30 -16.45
C THR A 137 4.56 1.10 -16.37
N ASN A 138 5.64 0.58 -16.95
CA ASN A 138 6.88 1.33 -17.15
C ASN A 138 6.84 2.20 -18.42
N VAL A 139 5.71 2.18 -19.15
CA VAL A 139 5.55 2.98 -20.37
C VAL A 139 5.33 4.44 -19.98
N PRO A 140 6.20 5.37 -20.40
CA PRO A 140 6.02 6.80 -20.19
C PRO A 140 4.69 7.29 -20.74
N VAL A 141 4.10 8.29 -20.12
CA VAL A 141 2.80 8.86 -20.57
C VAL A 141 2.85 9.33 -22.03
N SER A 142 4.00 9.84 -22.48
CA SER A 142 4.23 10.28 -23.87
C SER A 142 4.13 9.14 -24.88
N GLU A 143 4.50 7.92 -24.50
CA GLU A 143 4.52 6.73 -25.38
C GLU A 143 3.21 5.92 -25.34
N LYS A 144 2.30 6.26 -24.44
CA LYS A 144 0.98 5.61 -24.38
C LYS A 144 0.13 6.10 -25.53
N GLU A 145 -0.11 5.23 -26.50
CA GLU A 145 -0.97 5.53 -27.64
C GLU A 145 -2.42 5.72 -27.21
N ILE A 146 -3.00 6.85 -27.60
CA ILE A 146 -4.47 6.99 -27.66
C ILE A 146 -4.86 6.55 -29.06
N PRO A 147 -5.74 5.59 -29.23
CA PRO A 147 -6.17 5.21 -30.56
C PRO A 147 -6.76 6.40 -31.27
N SER A 148 -6.14 6.77 -32.39
CA SER A 148 -6.72 7.75 -33.31
C SER A 148 -8.03 7.17 -33.81
N SER A 149 -9.16 7.60 -33.27
CA SER A 149 -10.44 7.19 -33.80
C SER A 149 -10.68 7.98 -35.09
N THR A 150 -10.94 7.27 -36.15
CA THR A 150 -11.43 7.80 -37.43
C THR A 150 -12.85 8.39 -37.34
N ILE A 151 -13.40 8.58 -36.15
CA ILE A 151 -14.75 9.06 -35.93
C ILE A 151 -14.72 10.58 -35.92
N LYS A 152 -15.37 11.16 -36.92
CA LYS A 152 -15.40 12.63 -37.15
C LYS A 152 -16.15 13.41 -36.04
N ASP A 153 -17.03 12.77 -35.30
CA ASP A 153 -17.90 13.38 -34.28
C ASP A 153 -17.64 12.77 -32.90
N ARG A 154 -16.41 12.87 -32.44
CA ARG A 154 -16.01 12.36 -31.13
C ARG A 154 -16.40 13.32 -30.03
N PRO A 155 -17.15 12.90 -29.00
CA PRO A 155 -17.47 13.76 -27.88
C PRO A 155 -16.21 14.28 -27.18
N LYS A 156 -16.19 15.56 -26.80
CA LYS A 156 -15.06 16.18 -26.15
C LYS A 156 -14.78 15.53 -24.78
N GLU A 157 -15.84 15.13 -24.08
CA GLU A 157 -15.77 14.46 -22.78
C GLU A 157 -15.04 13.12 -22.86
N LEU A 158 -15.10 12.43 -24.00
CA LEU A 158 -14.37 11.20 -24.25
C LEU A 158 -12.85 11.46 -24.34
N ASP A 159 -12.45 12.58 -24.94
CA ASP A 159 -11.04 12.95 -25.05
C ASP A 159 -10.46 13.30 -23.68
N ASP A 160 -11.22 14.00 -22.84
CA ASP A 160 -10.83 14.32 -21.48
C ASP A 160 -10.67 13.04 -20.64
N MET A 161 -11.62 12.12 -20.73
CA MET A 161 -11.53 10.83 -20.06
C MET A 161 -10.33 9.99 -20.51
N LEU A 162 -10.07 9.94 -21.83
CA LEU A 162 -8.93 9.21 -22.38
C LEU A 162 -7.59 9.82 -21.95
N SER A 163 -7.53 11.15 -21.82
CA SER A 163 -6.35 11.86 -21.33
C SER A 163 -6.07 11.55 -19.87
N LEU A 164 -7.11 11.51 -19.02
CA LEU A 164 -6.99 11.08 -17.64
C LEU A 164 -6.52 9.63 -17.53
N LEU A 165 -7.10 8.72 -18.30
CA LEU A 165 -6.71 7.31 -18.32
C LEU A 165 -5.27 7.14 -18.83
N LYS A 166 -4.84 7.91 -19.81
CA LYS A 166 -3.47 7.93 -20.30
C LYS A 166 -2.48 8.33 -19.20
N GLY A 167 -2.85 9.28 -18.35
CA GLY A 167 -2.06 9.69 -17.19
C GLY A 167 -1.90 8.61 -16.12
N SER A 168 -2.79 7.62 -16.08
CA SER A 168 -2.78 6.58 -15.07
C SER A 168 -1.51 5.70 -15.16
N PRO A 169 -0.81 5.44 -14.03
CA PRO A 169 0.34 4.55 -14.01
C PRO A 169 -0.02 3.07 -14.24
N TYR A 170 -1.31 2.74 -14.28
CA TYR A 170 -1.81 1.37 -14.43
C TYR A 170 -2.26 1.05 -15.87
N VAL A 171 -2.28 2.03 -16.75
CA VAL A 171 -2.75 1.87 -18.12
C VAL A 171 -1.57 1.83 -19.08
N ASN A 172 -1.39 0.71 -19.76
CA ASN A 172 -0.37 0.55 -20.82
C ASN A 172 -0.89 0.97 -22.18
N LYS A 173 -2.13 0.57 -22.48
CA LYS A 173 -2.74 0.76 -23.79
C LYS A 173 -4.24 1.00 -23.65
N LEU A 174 -4.75 1.94 -24.39
CA LEU A 174 -6.18 2.24 -24.47
C LEU A 174 -6.72 1.76 -25.82
N LYS A 175 -7.91 1.18 -25.80
CA LYS A 175 -8.65 0.82 -27.03
C LYS A 175 -10.09 1.31 -26.86
N VAL A 176 -10.53 2.14 -27.78
CA VAL A 176 -11.93 2.58 -27.85
C VAL A 176 -12.68 1.67 -28.80
N VAL A 177 -13.73 1.02 -28.30
CA VAL A 177 -14.60 0.17 -29.12
C VAL A 177 -15.98 0.80 -29.13
N PHE A 178 -16.44 1.20 -30.31
CA PHE A 178 -17.79 1.71 -30.49
C PHE A 178 -18.75 0.56 -30.84
N HIS A 179 -19.78 0.42 -30.07
CA HIS A 179 -20.85 -0.49 -30.36
C HIS A 179 -21.89 0.25 -31.24
N ASN A 180 -22.08 -0.20 -32.49
CA ASN A 180 -23.13 0.33 -33.33
C ASN A 180 -24.43 -0.43 -33.01
N PRO A 181 -25.41 0.23 -32.34
CA PRO A 181 -26.65 -0.42 -31.91
C PRO A 181 -27.52 -0.90 -33.12
N ASN A 182 -27.25 -0.39 -34.30
CA ASN A 182 -27.97 -0.77 -35.52
C ASN A 182 -27.37 -1.99 -36.27
N ARG A 183 -26.25 -2.52 -35.79
CA ARG A 183 -25.72 -3.77 -36.33
C ARG A 183 -26.45 -4.95 -35.69
N LYS A 184 -27.48 -5.47 -36.35
CA LYS A 184 -28.06 -6.75 -35.96
C LYS A 184 -26.95 -7.78 -35.93
N LEU A 185 -26.76 -8.37 -34.74
CA LEU A 185 -25.89 -9.54 -34.58
C LEU A 185 -26.41 -10.60 -35.55
N LYS A 186 -25.59 -10.97 -36.51
CA LYS A 186 -25.80 -12.14 -37.38
C LYS A 186 -25.27 -13.36 -36.64
#